data_4cb98a8f7fa01ea6719dee2933bcb1f3
#
_entry.id   4cb98a8f7fa01ea6719dee2933bcb1f3
#
_cell.length_a   1.000
_cell.length_b   1.000
_cell.length_c   1.000
_cell.angle_alpha   90.00
_cell.angle_beta   90.00
_cell.angle_gamma   90.00
#
_symmetry.space_group_name_H-M   'P 1'
#
loop_
_entity.id
_entity.type
_entity.pdbx_description
1 polymer ?
#
loop_
_entity_poly.entity_id
_entity_poly.type
_entity_poly.pdbx_seq_one_letter_code
_entity_poly.pdbx_strand_id
1 'polypeptide(L)'
;MTAATSATTTLRQDVTVIGLIAGAHGLSHFYQLVVAVLFPLIKEDLGVSYAALGAATAVFYTVSGVCQTLAGFAVDRFGARRILLLGLALCSIGVLLAGLAQSYAMLVVAFFVAGLGNSVFHPADFAILNARIEPRRLGYAFSFHGIGGTLGWALAPMFAYGISVIYGWHAALIVASLLGVAMIGLIVVNGGTLQATGRAQARAAVPTTLRDDVHMLLATPVLMCFLYFLLLAAALIGVQNFGVAGLVSLYDAPVALASSALTAFLIGGAAGILTGGYVAGRSKRHDLVAAGGMLSSGLAVLVLATGVLPHTLIAPVLALAGFMSGMTNPSRDLLVRGATPPGASGKVYGFVYSGLDVGSMATPVLYGWMLDRALAAELFYAVFAVLLLTVLTVLYLPGRTAAARAA
;
A
#
# COMPACT_ATOMS: atom_id res chain seq x y z
N MET A 1 -33.11 -25.47 21.06
CA MET A 1 -31.94 -25.28 20.17
C MET A 1 -32.47 -24.91 18.81
N THR A 2 -32.66 -23.63 18.55
CA THR A 2 -33.07 -23.09 17.23
C THR A 2 -31.79 -22.82 16.45
N ALA A 3 -31.53 -23.65 15.43
CA ALA A 3 -30.47 -23.40 14.46
C ALA A 3 -30.75 -22.06 13.76
N ALA A 4 -29.92 -21.04 14.03
CA ALA A 4 -29.95 -19.82 13.27
C ALA A 4 -29.56 -20.16 11.83
N THR A 5 -30.53 -20.19 10.94
CA THR A 5 -30.32 -20.27 9.50
C THR A 5 -29.47 -19.07 9.08
N SER A 6 -28.20 -19.29 8.78
CA SER A 6 -27.36 -18.29 8.13
C SER A 6 -28.01 -17.98 6.78
N ALA A 7 -28.62 -16.81 6.66
CA ALA A 7 -29.13 -16.34 5.39
C ALA A 7 -27.98 -16.33 4.38
N THR A 8 -28.01 -17.22 3.39
CA THR A 8 -27.03 -17.26 2.31
C THR A 8 -27.12 -15.95 1.54
N THR A 9 -26.05 -15.16 1.54
CA THR A 9 -25.97 -13.93 0.76
C THR A 9 -26.05 -14.26 -0.73
N THR A 10 -26.81 -13.46 -1.48
CA THR A 10 -26.87 -13.63 -2.94
C THR A 10 -25.55 -13.17 -3.58
N LEU A 11 -25.17 -13.76 -4.70
CA LEU A 11 -23.98 -13.35 -5.46
C LEU A 11 -24.00 -11.84 -5.76
N ARG A 12 -25.18 -11.29 -6.08
CA ARG A 12 -25.33 -9.85 -6.34
C ARG A 12 -25.01 -8.98 -5.12
N GLN A 13 -25.41 -9.43 -3.93
CA GLN A 13 -25.07 -8.72 -2.69
C GLN A 13 -23.57 -8.75 -2.42
N ASP A 14 -22.91 -9.91 -2.59
CA ASP A 14 -21.48 -10.04 -2.41
C ASP A 14 -20.71 -9.15 -3.41
N VAL A 15 -21.08 -9.15 -4.68
CA VAL A 15 -20.46 -8.30 -5.71
C VAL A 15 -20.60 -6.82 -5.35
N THR A 16 -21.77 -6.40 -4.84
CA THR A 16 -21.97 -5.01 -4.38
C THR A 16 -21.07 -4.66 -3.19
N VAL A 17 -21.00 -5.53 -2.18
CA VAL A 17 -20.13 -5.32 -1.01
C VAL A 17 -18.66 -5.26 -1.43
N ILE A 18 -18.21 -6.24 -2.23
CA ILE A 18 -16.83 -6.30 -2.72
C ILE A 18 -16.48 -5.05 -3.53
N GLY A 19 -17.37 -4.63 -4.44
CA GLY A 19 -17.16 -3.45 -5.28
C GLY A 19 -17.07 -2.15 -4.47
N LEU A 20 -17.95 -1.96 -3.48
CA LEU A 20 -17.92 -0.78 -2.60
C LEU A 20 -16.64 -0.74 -1.74
N ILE A 21 -16.26 -1.87 -1.15
CA ILE A 21 -15.06 -1.94 -0.31
C ILE A 21 -13.78 -1.83 -1.14
N ALA A 22 -13.69 -2.52 -2.29
CA ALA A 22 -12.55 -2.39 -3.19
C ALA A 22 -12.42 -0.96 -3.75
N GLY A 23 -13.54 -0.30 -4.06
CA GLY A 23 -13.56 1.10 -4.50
C GLY A 23 -13.11 2.07 -3.41
N ALA A 24 -13.62 1.91 -2.17
CA ALA A 24 -13.20 2.71 -1.04
C ALA A 24 -11.72 2.54 -0.72
N HIS A 25 -11.23 1.29 -0.72
CA HIS A 25 -9.82 0.96 -0.52
C HIS A 25 -8.94 1.49 -1.66
N GLY A 26 -9.39 1.35 -2.91
CA GLY A 26 -8.70 1.95 -4.06
C GLY A 26 -8.57 3.46 -3.93
N LEU A 27 -9.60 4.14 -3.44
CA LEU A 27 -9.55 5.57 -3.23
C LEU A 27 -8.59 5.97 -2.08
N SER A 28 -8.47 5.16 -1.02
CA SER A 28 -7.47 5.41 0.02
C SER A 28 -6.04 5.37 -0.54
N HIS A 29 -5.74 4.37 -1.37
CA HIS A 29 -4.44 4.24 -2.04
C HIS A 29 -4.19 5.34 -3.08
N PHE A 30 -5.24 5.76 -3.79
CA PHE A 30 -5.18 6.92 -4.66
C PHE A 30 -4.77 8.19 -3.89
N TYR A 31 -5.36 8.42 -2.72
CA TYR A 31 -5.04 9.55 -1.87
C TYR A 31 -3.63 9.51 -1.28
N GLN A 32 -3.07 8.33 -1.04
CA GLN A 32 -1.67 8.19 -0.61
C GLN A 32 -0.69 8.73 -1.65
N LEU A 33 -1.01 8.63 -2.94
CA LEU A 33 -0.07 8.92 -4.01
C LEU A 33 -0.36 10.24 -4.76
N VAL A 34 -1.62 10.69 -4.80
CA VAL A 34 -2.04 11.84 -5.64
C VAL A 34 -1.28 13.11 -5.30
N VAL A 35 -0.95 13.35 -4.03
CA VAL A 35 -0.18 14.53 -3.60
C VAL A 35 1.30 14.37 -3.97
N ALA A 36 1.88 13.17 -3.79
CA ALA A 36 3.30 12.93 -4.01
C ALA A 36 3.72 13.10 -5.48
N VAL A 37 2.86 12.75 -6.42
CA VAL A 37 3.08 12.96 -7.86
C VAL A 37 3.25 14.44 -8.20
N LEU A 38 2.62 15.32 -7.43
CA LEU A 38 2.65 16.77 -7.63
C LEU A 38 3.79 17.46 -6.85
N PHE A 39 4.67 16.73 -6.18
CA PHE A 39 5.79 17.28 -5.42
C PHE A 39 6.67 18.26 -6.19
N PRO A 40 7.01 18.06 -7.48
CA PRO A 40 7.77 19.05 -8.22
C PRO A 40 7.05 20.41 -8.30
N LEU A 41 5.73 20.40 -8.54
CA LEU A 41 4.93 21.63 -8.63
C LEU A 41 4.72 22.30 -7.27
N ILE A 42 4.45 21.50 -6.23
CA ILE A 42 4.26 21.97 -4.86
C ILE A 42 5.56 22.58 -4.31
N LYS A 43 6.71 21.94 -4.59
CA LYS A 43 8.03 22.45 -4.21
C LYS A 43 8.29 23.84 -4.78
N GLU A 44 8.02 24.02 -6.07
CA GLU A 44 8.23 25.28 -6.76
C GLU A 44 7.31 26.38 -6.23
N ASP A 45 6.03 26.08 -6.09
CA ASP A 45 5.00 27.04 -5.70
C ASP A 45 5.12 27.48 -4.23
N LEU A 46 5.32 26.53 -3.30
CA LEU A 46 5.45 26.83 -1.87
C LEU A 46 6.89 27.16 -1.41
N GLY A 47 7.88 27.07 -2.31
CA GLY A 47 9.28 27.32 -1.97
C GLY A 47 9.84 26.34 -0.92
N VAL A 48 9.35 25.10 -0.90
CA VAL A 48 9.76 24.08 0.09
C VAL A 48 10.75 23.08 -0.49
N SER A 49 11.49 22.39 0.36
CA SER A 49 12.41 21.32 -0.06
C SER A 49 11.70 19.98 -0.26
N TYR A 50 12.28 19.08 -1.04
CA TYR A 50 11.80 17.69 -1.12
C TYR A 50 11.91 16.97 0.23
N ALA A 51 12.92 17.29 1.05
CA ALA A 51 13.03 16.77 2.41
C ALA A 51 11.84 17.20 3.28
N ALA A 52 11.37 18.45 3.15
CA ALA A 52 10.16 18.92 3.84
C ALA A 52 8.91 18.15 3.36
N LEU A 53 8.75 17.94 2.05
CA LEU A 53 7.67 17.12 1.49
C LEU A 53 7.74 15.66 1.98
N GLY A 54 8.95 15.12 2.08
CA GLY A 54 9.22 13.82 2.70
C GLY A 54 8.81 13.77 4.18
N ALA A 55 9.08 14.83 4.95
CA ALA A 55 8.68 14.92 6.34
C ALA A 55 7.14 14.96 6.49
N ALA A 56 6.43 15.69 5.63
CA ALA A 56 4.97 15.67 5.59
C ALA A 56 4.44 14.24 5.28
N THR A 57 5.06 13.55 4.31
CA THR A 57 4.75 12.14 3.99
C THR A 57 4.99 11.23 5.20
N ALA A 58 6.09 11.41 5.92
CA ALA A 58 6.38 10.64 7.12
C ALA A 58 5.32 10.88 8.22
N VAL A 59 4.81 12.11 8.37
CA VAL A 59 3.68 12.42 9.27
C VAL A 59 2.45 11.59 8.89
N PHE A 60 2.10 11.53 7.61
CA PHE A 60 0.96 10.72 7.13
C PHE A 60 1.10 9.25 7.54
N TYR A 61 2.22 8.60 7.21
CA TYR A 61 2.42 7.17 7.50
C TYR A 61 2.55 6.89 8.99
N THR A 62 3.19 7.80 9.76
CA THR A 62 3.28 7.68 11.22
C THR A 62 1.89 7.71 11.87
N VAL A 63 1.09 8.70 11.50
CA VAL A 63 -0.27 8.86 12.03
C VAL A 63 -1.15 7.68 11.63
N SER A 64 -1.07 7.26 10.36
CA SER A 64 -1.81 6.10 9.86
C SER A 64 -1.44 4.83 10.62
N GLY A 65 -0.16 4.51 10.74
CA GLY A 65 0.31 3.29 11.41
C GLY A 65 -0.03 3.27 12.91
N VAL A 66 0.23 4.37 13.63
CA VAL A 66 -0.07 4.47 15.08
C VAL A 66 -1.59 4.39 15.33
N CYS A 67 -2.39 5.10 14.54
CA CYS A 67 -3.84 5.15 14.74
C CYS A 67 -4.56 3.89 14.23
N GLN A 68 -3.94 3.04 13.40
CA GLN A 68 -4.59 1.86 12.83
C GLN A 68 -5.06 0.85 13.91
N THR A 69 -4.26 0.67 14.97
CA THR A 69 -4.67 -0.19 16.10
C THR A 69 -5.87 0.41 16.84
N LEU A 70 -5.86 1.73 17.08
CA LEU A 70 -6.97 2.44 17.72
C LEU A 70 -8.24 2.40 16.86
N ALA A 71 -8.09 2.49 15.53
CA ALA A 71 -9.17 2.35 14.58
C ALA A 71 -9.85 0.98 14.67
N GLY A 72 -9.12 -0.11 14.93
CA GLY A 72 -9.68 -1.44 15.18
C GLY A 72 -10.66 -1.44 16.37
N PHE A 73 -10.29 -0.84 17.50
CA PHE A 73 -11.20 -0.69 18.64
C PHE A 73 -12.41 0.19 18.33
N ALA A 74 -12.22 1.25 17.53
CA ALA A 74 -13.32 2.11 17.10
C ALA A 74 -14.30 1.36 16.19
N VAL A 75 -13.79 0.50 15.29
CA VAL A 75 -14.60 -0.39 14.42
C VAL A 75 -15.46 -1.33 15.25
N ASP A 76 -14.90 -1.96 16.27
CA ASP A 76 -15.64 -2.88 17.14
C ASP A 76 -16.72 -2.16 17.96
N ARG A 77 -16.44 -0.93 18.41
CA ARG A 77 -17.35 -0.15 19.26
C ARG A 77 -18.44 0.57 18.49
N PHE A 78 -18.11 1.20 17.36
CA PHE A 78 -19.00 2.10 16.62
C PHE A 78 -19.52 1.51 15.31
N GLY A 79 -19.00 0.35 14.91
CA GLY A 79 -19.33 -0.37 13.68
C GLY A 79 -18.50 0.04 12.46
N ALA A 80 -18.05 -0.97 11.70
CA ALA A 80 -17.10 -0.83 10.62
C ALA A 80 -17.54 0.18 9.53
N ARG A 81 -18.83 0.18 9.13
CA ARG A 81 -19.35 1.11 8.12
C ARG A 81 -19.21 2.58 8.54
N ARG A 82 -19.51 2.91 9.81
CA ARG A 82 -19.44 4.30 10.29
C ARG A 82 -17.98 4.78 10.29
N ILE A 83 -17.09 3.92 10.73
CA ILE A 83 -15.65 4.19 10.80
C ILE A 83 -15.06 4.32 9.39
N LEU A 84 -15.48 3.47 8.43
CA LEU A 84 -15.07 3.61 7.02
C LEU A 84 -15.52 4.94 6.41
N LEU A 85 -16.77 5.36 6.66
CA LEU A 85 -17.28 6.67 6.21
C LEU A 85 -16.50 7.85 6.83
N LEU A 86 -16.14 7.75 8.12
CA LEU A 86 -15.29 8.73 8.79
C LEU A 86 -13.89 8.78 8.14
N GLY A 87 -13.30 7.64 7.86
CA GLY A 87 -11.99 7.56 7.18
C GLY A 87 -12.00 8.19 5.80
N LEU A 88 -13.02 7.87 4.98
CA LEU A 88 -13.20 8.50 3.67
C LEU A 88 -13.35 10.02 3.79
N ALA A 89 -14.15 10.51 4.76
CA ALA A 89 -14.33 11.94 5.00
C ALA A 89 -13.02 12.61 5.40
N LEU A 90 -12.26 12.02 6.34
CA LEU A 90 -10.98 12.57 6.78
C LEU A 90 -9.94 12.57 5.66
N CYS A 91 -9.83 11.49 4.87
CA CYS A 91 -8.94 11.47 3.70
C CYS A 91 -9.33 12.56 2.69
N SER A 92 -10.62 12.69 2.36
CA SER A 92 -11.11 13.71 1.43
C SER A 92 -10.82 15.11 1.95
N ILE A 93 -11.06 15.36 3.25
CA ILE A 93 -10.73 16.64 3.90
C ILE A 93 -9.23 16.90 3.88
N GLY A 94 -8.41 15.88 4.17
CA GLY A 94 -6.94 16.00 4.12
C GLY A 94 -6.45 16.39 2.72
N VAL A 95 -6.95 15.72 1.67
CA VAL A 95 -6.59 16.04 0.28
C VAL A 95 -7.14 17.41 -0.14
N LEU A 96 -8.34 17.80 0.32
CA LEU A 96 -8.88 19.17 0.11
C LEU A 96 -7.98 20.22 0.77
N LEU A 97 -7.59 20.00 2.02
CA LEU A 97 -6.68 20.92 2.73
C LEU A 97 -5.34 21.03 2.02
N ALA A 98 -4.81 19.91 1.48
CA ALA A 98 -3.61 19.95 0.65
C ALA A 98 -3.83 20.79 -0.61
N GLY A 99 -4.97 20.65 -1.29
CA GLY A 99 -5.35 21.47 -2.46
C GLY A 99 -5.56 22.95 -2.15
N LEU A 100 -5.85 23.30 -0.92
CA LEU A 100 -6.01 24.70 -0.46
C LEU A 100 -4.75 25.24 0.25
N ALA A 101 -3.67 24.45 0.31
CA ALA A 101 -2.49 24.81 1.08
C ALA A 101 -1.73 25.97 0.43
N GLN A 102 -1.51 27.04 1.22
CA GLN A 102 -0.70 28.21 0.87
C GLN A 102 0.61 28.28 1.68
N SER A 103 0.85 27.25 2.50
CA SER A 103 2.06 27.16 3.31
C SER A 103 2.39 25.71 3.63
N TYR A 104 3.65 25.46 3.95
CA TYR A 104 4.10 24.14 4.41
C TYR A 104 3.35 23.63 5.65
N ALA A 105 3.06 24.52 6.60
CA ALA A 105 2.31 24.15 7.80
C ALA A 105 0.90 23.62 7.47
N MET A 106 0.17 24.24 6.53
CA MET A 106 -1.11 23.71 6.04
C MET A 106 -0.96 22.35 5.39
N LEU A 107 0.11 22.16 4.62
CA LEU A 107 0.38 20.88 3.98
C LEU A 107 0.62 19.78 5.02
N VAL A 108 1.39 20.04 6.08
CA VAL A 108 1.62 19.09 7.18
C VAL A 108 0.32 18.73 7.89
N VAL A 109 -0.55 19.73 8.18
CA VAL A 109 -1.89 19.49 8.76
C VAL A 109 -2.74 18.62 7.81
N ALA A 110 -2.68 18.88 6.52
CA ALA A 110 -3.37 18.07 5.49
C ALA A 110 -2.94 16.61 5.52
N PHE A 111 -1.63 16.34 5.55
CA PHE A 111 -1.08 14.99 5.66
C PHE A 111 -1.43 14.31 6.98
N PHE A 112 -1.44 15.05 8.10
CA PHE A 112 -1.89 14.53 9.39
C PHE A 112 -3.35 14.08 9.35
N VAL A 113 -4.26 14.92 8.82
CA VAL A 113 -5.70 14.62 8.70
C VAL A 113 -5.93 13.44 7.74
N ALA A 114 -5.23 13.42 6.60
CA ALA A 114 -5.30 12.31 5.66
C ALA A 114 -4.78 11.01 6.28
N GLY A 115 -3.70 11.05 7.07
CA GLY A 115 -3.16 9.90 7.81
C GLY A 115 -4.15 9.32 8.82
N LEU A 116 -4.84 10.19 9.57
CA LEU A 116 -5.94 9.75 10.46
C LEU A 116 -7.03 9.03 9.66
N GLY A 117 -7.43 9.59 8.51
CA GLY A 117 -8.42 8.97 7.64
C GLY A 117 -7.95 7.62 7.09
N ASN A 118 -6.67 7.51 6.71
CA ASN A 118 -6.10 6.28 6.14
C ASN A 118 -6.06 5.13 7.15
N SER A 119 -5.88 5.42 8.44
CA SER A 119 -5.72 4.42 9.50
C SER A 119 -6.90 3.44 9.65
N VAL A 120 -8.08 3.81 9.17
CA VAL A 120 -9.31 3.03 9.43
C VAL A 120 -9.61 1.99 8.36
N PHE A 121 -9.01 2.09 7.15
CA PHE A 121 -9.45 1.26 6.02
C PHE A 121 -9.24 -0.22 6.26
N HIS A 122 -8.03 -0.67 6.60
CA HIS A 122 -7.79 -2.09 6.82
C HIS A 122 -8.68 -2.69 7.92
N PRO A 123 -8.79 -2.09 9.14
CA PRO A 123 -9.69 -2.61 10.16
C PRO A 123 -11.16 -2.64 9.72
N ALA A 124 -11.65 -1.59 9.07
CA ALA A 124 -13.05 -1.49 8.66
C ALA A 124 -13.37 -2.41 7.47
N ASP A 125 -12.51 -2.42 6.46
CA ASP A 125 -12.70 -3.21 5.24
C ASP A 125 -12.72 -4.70 5.55
N PHE A 126 -11.72 -5.20 6.29
CA PHE A 126 -11.68 -6.61 6.67
C PHE A 126 -12.83 -7.00 7.59
N ALA A 127 -13.25 -6.12 8.51
CA ALA A 127 -14.41 -6.37 9.35
C ALA A 127 -15.70 -6.52 8.52
N ILE A 128 -15.93 -5.64 7.52
CA ILE A 128 -17.09 -5.72 6.64
C ILE A 128 -17.02 -6.96 5.75
N LEU A 129 -15.88 -7.23 5.08
CA LEU A 129 -15.74 -8.38 4.20
C LEU A 129 -15.95 -9.69 4.96
N ASN A 130 -15.33 -9.86 6.13
CA ASN A 130 -15.49 -11.06 6.95
C ASN A 130 -16.93 -11.25 7.47
N ALA A 131 -17.66 -10.16 7.74
CA ALA A 131 -19.02 -10.23 8.26
C ALA A 131 -20.09 -10.44 7.17
N ARG A 132 -19.82 -10.01 5.92
CA ARG A 132 -20.83 -9.91 4.86
C ARG A 132 -20.63 -10.90 3.73
N ILE A 133 -19.43 -11.40 3.50
CA ILE A 133 -19.12 -12.28 2.38
C ILE A 133 -19.16 -13.73 2.82
N GLU A 134 -19.80 -14.58 2.00
CA GLU A 134 -19.81 -16.02 2.25
C GLU A 134 -18.37 -16.58 2.29
N PRO A 135 -18.02 -17.45 3.27
CA PRO A 135 -16.68 -17.97 3.46
C PRO A 135 -16.02 -18.56 2.20
N ARG A 136 -16.82 -19.18 1.32
CA ARG A 136 -16.33 -19.73 0.04
C ARG A 136 -15.87 -18.66 -0.94
N ARG A 137 -16.40 -17.44 -0.85
CA ARG A 137 -16.09 -16.31 -1.74
C ARG A 137 -15.15 -15.26 -1.12
N LEU A 138 -14.79 -15.44 0.16
CA LEU A 138 -13.97 -14.48 0.89
C LEU A 138 -12.57 -14.29 0.27
N GLY A 139 -11.99 -15.36 -0.28
CA GLY A 139 -10.70 -15.26 -1.01
C GLY A 139 -10.77 -14.33 -2.21
N TYR A 140 -11.86 -14.39 -2.99
CA TYR A 140 -12.06 -13.44 -4.09
C TYR A 140 -12.26 -12.01 -3.59
N ALA A 141 -12.98 -11.83 -2.48
CA ALA A 141 -13.18 -10.51 -1.88
C ALA A 141 -11.87 -9.86 -1.49
N PHE A 142 -10.96 -10.59 -0.86
CA PHE A 142 -9.62 -10.10 -0.51
C PHE A 142 -8.75 -9.81 -1.74
N SER A 143 -8.87 -10.64 -2.79
CA SER A 143 -8.16 -10.37 -4.05
C SER A 143 -8.65 -9.08 -4.72
N PHE A 144 -9.97 -8.88 -4.83
CA PHE A 144 -10.53 -7.64 -5.39
C PHE A 144 -10.21 -6.40 -4.54
N HIS A 145 -10.18 -6.54 -3.22
CA HIS A 145 -9.74 -5.50 -2.30
C HIS A 145 -8.27 -5.09 -2.60
N GLY A 146 -7.35 -6.05 -2.71
CA GLY A 146 -5.95 -5.78 -3.04
C GLY A 146 -5.76 -5.18 -4.44
N ILE A 147 -6.49 -5.68 -5.44
CA ILE A 147 -6.48 -5.12 -6.81
C ILE A 147 -7.02 -3.68 -6.78
N GLY A 148 -8.10 -3.42 -6.03
CA GLY A 148 -8.63 -2.08 -5.85
C GLY A 148 -7.58 -1.10 -5.36
N GLY A 149 -6.82 -1.46 -4.31
CA GLY A 149 -5.71 -0.64 -3.82
C GLY A 149 -4.64 -0.37 -4.88
N THR A 150 -4.19 -1.41 -5.58
CA THR A 150 -3.18 -1.26 -6.65
C THR A 150 -3.66 -0.35 -7.78
N LEU A 151 -4.92 -0.49 -8.19
CA LEU A 151 -5.51 0.38 -9.22
C LEU A 151 -5.65 1.83 -8.73
N GLY A 152 -5.95 2.03 -7.44
CA GLY A 152 -5.96 3.36 -6.84
C GLY A 152 -4.63 4.07 -7.01
N TRP A 153 -3.52 3.42 -6.67
CA TRP A 153 -2.18 3.96 -6.92
C TRP A 153 -1.93 4.20 -8.41
N ALA A 154 -2.30 3.25 -9.29
CA ALA A 154 -2.03 3.35 -10.72
C ALA A 154 -2.76 4.53 -11.40
N LEU A 155 -3.95 4.88 -10.92
CA LEU A 155 -4.74 6.00 -11.46
C LEU A 155 -4.23 7.36 -10.99
N ALA A 156 -3.60 7.46 -9.82
CA ALA A 156 -3.21 8.72 -9.21
C ALA A 156 -2.26 9.58 -10.08
N PRO A 157 -1.18 9.05 -10.71
CA PRO A 157 -0.25 9.87 -11.47
C PRO A 157 -0.88 10.54 -12.70
N MET A 158 -1.63 9.77 -13.48
CA MET A 158 -2.27 10.31 -14.70
C MET A 158 -3.40 11.27 -14.38
N PHE A 159 -4.16 10.99 -13.33
CA PHE A 159 -5.21 11.88 -12.84
C PHE A 159 -4.62 13.22 -12.36
N ALA A 160 -3.62 13.16 -11.47
CA ALA A 160 -2.98 14.33 -10.90
C ALA A 160 -2.34 15.19 -11.99
N TYR A 161 -1.55 14.57 -12.87
CA TYR A 161 -0.92 15.26 -13.99
C TYR A 161 -1.95 15.85 -14.94
N GLY A 162 -2.94 15.06 -15.39
CA GLY A 162 -3.92 15.51 -16.40
C GLY A 162 -4.71 16.74 -15.98
N ILE A 163 -5.07 16.87 -14.70
CA ILE A 163 -5.75 18.06 -14.20
C ILE A 163 -4.77 19.19 -13.94
N SER A 164 -3.58 18.89 -13.40
CA SER A 164 -2.62 19.93 -13.01
C SER A 164 -2.08 20.73 -14.20
N VAL A 165 -1.96 20.11 -15.37
CA VAL A 165 -1.49 20.78 -16.60
C VAL A 165 -2.45 21.90 -17.06
N ILE A 166 -3.76 21.72 -16.84
CA ILE A 166 -4.79 22.65 -17.30
C ILE A 166 -5.15 23.66 -16.21
N TYR A 167 -5.26 23.20 -14.96
CA TYR A 167 -5.84 23.98 -13.87
C TYR A 167 -4.92 24.17 -12.66
N GLY A 168 -3.68 23.67 -12.74
CA GLY A 168 -2.71 23.71 -11.64
C GLY A 168 -2.91 22.60 -10.61
N TRP A 169 -1.89 22.40 -9.75
CA TRP A 169 -1.88 21.33 -8.75
C TRP A 169 -2.95 21.49 -7.65
N HIS A 170 -3.30 22.72 -7.29
CA HIS A 170 -4.38 23.02 -6.34
C HIS A 170 -5.72 22.42 -6.81
N ALA A 171 -6.09 22.72 -8.06
CA ALA A 171 -7.32 22.21 -8.67
C ALA A 171 -7.31 20.68 -8.77
N ALA A 172 -6.16 20.08 -9.10
CA ALA A 172 -6.03 18.61 -9.15
C ALA A 172 -6.39 17.96 -7.81
N LEU A 173 -5.91 18.51 -6.70
CA LEU A 173 -6.20 17.99 -5.36
C LEU A 173 -7.63 18.29 -4.90
N ILE A 174 -8.17 19.48 -5.23
CA ILE A 174 -9.56 19.81 -4.95
C ILE A 174 -10.50 18.84 -5.67
N VAL A 175 -10.28 18.60 -6.96
CA VAL A 175 -11.08 17.63 -7.74
C VAL A 175 -10.89 16.20 -7.20
N ALA A 176 -9.66 15.83 -6.82
CA ALA A 176 -9.40 14.54 -6.17
C ALA A 176 -10.24 14.36 -4.90
N SER A 177 -10.34 15.39 -4.07
CA SER A 177 -11.11 15.32 -2.82
C SER A 177 -12.60 15.02 -3.06
N LEU A 178 -13.18 15.48 -4.17
CA LEU A 178 -14.58 15.24 -4.53
C LEU A 178 -14.88 13.77 -4.84
N LEU A 179 -13.87 13.00 -5.25
CA LEU A 179 -14.03 11.55 -5.45
C LEU A 179 -14.41 10.84 -4.14
N GLY A 180 -13.89 11.31 -3.01
CA GLY A 180 -14.27 10.77 -1.71
C GLY A 180 -15.70 11.13 -1.33
N VAL A 181 -16.16 12.34 -1.63
CA VAL A 181 -17.56 12.73 -1.43
C VAL A 181 -18.48 11.83 -2.26
N ALA A 182 -18.12 11.57 -3.52
CA ALA A 182 -18.86 10.66 -4.39
C ALA A 182 -18.90 9.22 -3.82
N MET A 183 -17.76 8.72 -3.32
CA MET A 183 -17.67 7.38 -2.71
C MET A 183 -18.49 7.29 -1.42
N ILE A 184 -18.47 8.32 -0.57
CA ILE A 184 -19.33 8.42 0.61
C ILE A 184 -20.80 8.34 0.17
N GLY A 185 -21.21 9.09 -0.84
CA GLY A 185 -22.57 9.04 -1.41
C GLY A 185 -22.94 7.63 -1.84
N LEU A 186 -22.06 6.93 -2.58
CA LEU A 186 -22.29 5.54 -3.01
C LEU A 186 -22.48 4.59 -1.82
N ILE A 187 -21.65 4.71 -0.77
CA ILE A 187 -21.75 3.89 0.44
C ILE A 187 -23.03 4.21 1.23
N VAL A 188 -23.44 5.48 1.30
CA VAL A 188 -24.65 5.91 2.01
C VAL A 188 -25.90 5.35 1.32
N VAL A 189 -26.00 5.48 -0.01
CA VAL A 189 -27.13 4.96 -0.81
C VAL A 189 -27.21 3.44 -0.70
N ASN A 190 -26.09 2.74 -0.66
CA ASN A 190 -26.04 1.26 -0.54
C ASN A 190 -25.89 0.79 0.92
N GLY A 191 -26.24 1.64 1.89
CA GLY A 191 -25.90 1.48 3.31
C GLY A 191 -26.44 0.21 3.97
N GLY A 192 -27.53 -0.34 3.50
CA GLY A 192 -28.08 -1.60 4.00
C GLY A 192 -27.17 -2.82 3.72
N THR A 193 -26.36 -2.78 2.66
CA THR A 193 -25.49 -3.89 2.27
C THR A 193 -24.22 -4.00 3.12
N LEU A 194 -23.75 -2.90 3.70
CA LEU A 194 -22.51 -2.84 4.49
C LEU A 194 -22.73 -2.91 6.02
N GLN A 195 -23.95 -2.98 6.50
CA GLN A 195 -24.23 -3.12 7.93
C GLN A 195 -23.84 -4.52 8.40
N ALA A 196 -22.77 -4.65 9.14
CA ALA A 196 -22.41 -5.89 9.82
C ALA A 196 -23.42 -6.18 10.94
N THR A 197 -24.38 -7.03 10.67
CA THR A 197 -25.27 -7.61 11.67
C THR A 197 -24.64 -8.91 12.16
N GLY A 198 -23.93 -8.85 13.25
CA GLY A 198 -23.40 -10.04 13.87
C GLY A 198 -22.03 -9.79 14.51
N ARG A 199 -21.89 -10.19 15.74
CA ARG A 199 -20.61 -10.30 16.42
C ARG A 199 -19.66 -11.08 15.54
N ALA A 200 -18.57 -10.45 15.07
CA ALA A 200 -17.41 -11.20 14.63
C ALA A 200 -17.09 -12.16 15.77
N GLN A 201 -17.28 -13.47 15.54
CA GLN A 201 -16.86 -14.47 16.50
C GLN A 201 -15.36 -14.27 16.69
N ALA A 202 -15.00 -13.65 17.80
CA ALA A 202 -13.65 -13.74 18.32
C ALA A 202 -13.39 -15.24 18.47
N ARG A 203 -12.70 -15.83 17.47
CA ARG A 203 -12.20 -17.19 17.54
C ARG A 203 -11.30 -17.17 18.76
N ALA A 204 -11.67 -17.91 19.81
CA ALA A 204 -10.97 -17.93 21.06
C ALA A 204 -9.47 -18.11 20.80
N ALA A 205 -8.71 -17.03 20.95
CA ALA A 205 -7.27 -17.09 20.93
C ALA A 205 -6.86 -17.96 22.11
N VAL A 206 -6.01 -18.95 21.87
CA VAL A 206 -5.38 -19.70 22.97
C VAL A 206 -4.71 -18.67 23.87
N PRO A 207 -5.00 -18.64 25.17
CA PRO A 207 -4.38 -17.70 26.08
C PRO A 207 -2.86 -17.91 26.07
N THR A 208 -2.12 -16.96 25.55
CA THR A 208 -0.65 -16.94 25.56
C THR A 208 -0.20 -15.82 26.47
N THR A 209 0.96 -15.96 27.11
CA THR A 209 1.53 -14.86 27.88
C THR A 209 2.13 -13.82 26.93
N LEU A 210 2.21 -12.55 27.35
CA LEU A 210 2.86 -11.49 26.57
C LEU A 210 4.31 -11.87 26.21
N ARG A 211 4.99 -12.58 27.11
CA ARG A 211 6.36 -13.07 26.90
C ARG A 211 6.42 -14.08 25.76
N ASP A 212 5.49 -15.03 25.70
CA ASP A 212 5.43 -16.03 24.63
C ASP A 212 5.14 -15.37 23.28
N ASP A 213 4.25 -14.37 23.26
CA ASP A 213 3.93 -13.61 22.07
C ASP A 213 5.15 -12.83 21.55
N VAL A 214 5.89 -12.14 22.42
CA VAL A 214 7.12 -11.41 22.05
C VAL A 214 8.18 -12.39 21.53
N HIS A 215 8.40 -13.52 22.19
CA HIS A 215 9.34 -14.55 21.73
C HIS A 215 8.96 -15.08 20.34
N MET A 216 7.68 -15.32 20.10
CA MET A 216 7.18 -15.77 18.80
C MET A 216 7.40 -14.71 17.71
N LEU A 217 7.07 -13.45 17.98
CA LEU A 217 7.23 -12.36 17.02
C LEU A 217 8.70 -12.06 16.70
N LEU A 218 9.59 -12.22 17.68
CA LEU A 218 11.04 -12.05 17.50
C LEU A 218 11.74 -13.31 16.96
N ALA A 219 11.01 -14.41 16.72
CA ALA A 219 11.58 -15.59 16.08
C ALA A 219 12.12 -15.23 14.68
N THR A 220 13.29 -15.75 14.35
CA THR A 220 14.01 -15.42 13.10
C THR A 220 13.14 -15.47 11.84
N PRO A 221 12.28 -16.47 11.59
CA PRO A 221 11.45 -16.50 10.40
C PRO A 221 10.44 -15.33 10.34
N VAL A 222 9.83 -14.98 11.47
CA VAL A 222 8.84 -13.90 11.56
C VAL A 222 9.53 -12.54 11.41
N LEU A 223 10.70 -12.37 12.06
CA LEU A 223 11.48 -11.14 11.97
C LEU A 223 12.02 -10.92 10.55
N MET A 224 12.44 -11.98 9.84
CA MET A 224 12.87 -11.85 8.43
C MET A 224 11.69 -11.45 7.53
N CYS A 225 10.48 -11.98 7.77
CA CYS A 225 9.29 -11.52 7.06
C CYS A 225 9.00 -10.05 7.35
N PHE A 226 9.08 -9.60 8.61
CA PHE A 226 8.92 -8.19 8.97
C PHE A 226 9.95 -7.29 8.26
N LEU A 227 11.23 -7.67 8.28
CA LEU A 227 12.30 -6.94 7.58
C LEU A 227 12.09 -6.91 6.07
N TYR A 228 11.61 -7.99 5.47
CA TYR A 228 11.22 -8.02 4.06
C TYR A 228 10.19 -6.94 3.75
N PHE A 229 9.12 -6.86 4.55
CA PHE A 229 8.05 -5.90 4.34
C PHE A 229 8.53 -4.45 4.58
N LEU A 230 9.35 -4.22 5.60
CA LEU A 230 9.96 -2.94 5.88
C LEU A 230 10.84 -2.45 4.71
N LEU A 231 11.75 -3.31 4.24
CA LEU A 231 12.65 -2.97 3.14
C LEU A 231 11.88 -2.80 1.82
N LEU A 232 10.88 -3.65 1.57
CA LEU A 232 10.02 -3.50 0.39
C LEU A 232 9.32 -2.14 0.39
N ALA A 233 8.70 -1.74 1.51
CA ALA A 233 8.03 -0.43 1.61
C ALA A 233 9.03 0.72 1.47
N ALA A 234 10.20 0.60 2.09
CA ALA A 234 11.27 1.58 1.94
C ALA A 234 11.67 1.78 0.46
N ALA A 235 11.79 0.70 -0.31
CA ALA A 235 12.08 0.79 -1.74
C ALA A 235 10.90 1.38 -2.54
N LEU A 236 9.66 0.94 -2.24
CA LEU A 236 8.47 1.41 -2.95
C LEU A 236 8.24 2.91 -2.76
N ILE A 237 8.47 3.46 -1.57
CA ILE A 237 8.38 4.91 -1.31
C ILE A 237 9.34 5.69 -2.22
N GLY A 238 10.56 5.20 -2.44
CA GLY A 238 11.51 5.82 -3.38
C GLY A 238 10.95 5.93 -4.79
N VAL A 239 10.35 4.85 -5.30
CA VAL A 239 9.76 4.83 -6.65
C VAL A 239 8.43 5.57 -6.70
N GLN A 240 7.53 5.34 -5.76
CA GLN A 240 6.15 5.84 -5.84
C GLN A 240 6.05 7.33 -5.49
N ASN A 241 6.68 7.77 -4.41
CA ASN A 241 6.56 9.14 -3.92
C ASN A 241 7.61 10.08 -4.52
N PHE A 242 8.80 9.56 -4.83
CA PHE A 242 9.91 10.38 -5.32
C PHE A 242 10.34 10.04 -6.74
N GLY A 243 9.79 8.98 -7.34
CA GLY A 243 10.18 8.54 -8.70
C GLY A 243 9.88 9.58 -9.77
N VAL A 244 8.74 10.29 -9.71
CA VAL A 244 8.43 11.37 -10.68
C VAL A 244 9.48 12.48 -10.58
N ALA A 245 9.74 12.99 -9.37
CA ALA A 245 10.74 14.02 -9.15
C ALA A 245 12.16 13.54 -9.51
N GLY A 246 12.47 12.28 -9.18
CA GLY A 246 13.76 11.65 -9.52
C GLY A 246 13.99 11.53 -11.02
N LEU A 247 12.96 11.14 -11.80
CA LEU A 247 13.05 11.04 -13.25
C LEU A 247 13.17 12.40 -13.91
N VAL A 248 12.42 13.40 -13.44
CA VAL A 248 12.56 14.79 -13.91
C VAL A 248 13.98 15.28 -13.66
N SER A 249 14.54 15.06 -12.47
CA SER A 249 15.89 15.51 -12.10
C SER A 249 17.01 14.75 -12.82
N LEU A 250 16.88 13.41 -12.99
CA LEU A 250 17.95 12.58 -13.55
C LEU A 250 18.01 12.59 -15.07
N TYR A 251 16.84 12.66 -15.74
CA TYR A 251 16.72 12.52 -17.19
C TYR A 251 16.30 13.81 -17.88
N ASP A 252 16.10 14.90 -17.15
CA ASP A 252 15.43 16.11 -17.66
C ASP A 252 14.09 15.76 -18.36
N ALA A 253 13.41 14.75 -17.80
CA ALA A 253 12.22 14.17 -18.39
C ALA A 253 11.01 15.10 -18.16
N PRO A 254 10.14 15.30 -19.16
CA PRO A 254 8.88 15.98 -18.94
C PRO A 254 8.06 15.28 -17.82
N VAL A 255 7.38 16.05 -16.98
CA VAL A 255 6.54 15.50 -15.89
C VAL A 255 5.49 14.50 -16.42
N ALA A 256 4.99 14.71 -17.65
CA ALA A 256 4.11 13.78 -18.35
C ALA A 256 4.73 12.40 -18.52
N LEU A 257 5.97 12.34 -19.00
CA LEU A 257 6.70 11.09 -19.18
C LEU A 257 6.97 10.42 -17.83
N ALA A 258 7.44 11.16 -16.84
CA ALA A 258 7.73 10.66 -15.51
C ALA A 258 6.46 10.09 -14.82
N SER A 259 5.32 10.78 -14.92
CA SER A 259 4.03 10.32 -14.40
C SER A 259 3.51 9.08 -15.14
N SER A 260 3.66 9.04 -16.47
CA SER A 260 3.30 7.86 -17.28
C SER A 260 4.16 6.66 -16.93
N ALA A 261 5.46 6.87 -16.67
CA ALA A 261 6.39 5.82 -16.29
C ALA A 261 6.05 5.24 -14.90
N LEU A 262 5.67 6.09 -13.94
CA LEU A 262 5.17 5.63 -12.64
C LEU A 262 3.85 4.85 -12.79
N THR A 263 2.92 5.32 -13.62
CA THR A 263 1.69 4.58 -13.94
C THR A 263 2.02 3.21 -14.55
N ALA A 264 2.99 3.14 -15.46
CA ALA A 264 3.43 1.88 -16.07
C ALA A 264 4.02 0.91 -15.03
N PHE A 265 4.80 1.41 -14.05
CA PHE A 265 5.27 0.63 -12.91
C PHE A 265 4.11 0.01 -12.13
N LEU A 266 3.10 0.80 -11.81
CA LEU A 266 1.97 0.37 -10.98
C LEU A 266 1.04 -0.61 -11.72
N ILE A 267 0.76 -0.37 -13.01
CA ILE A 267 0.00 -1.31 -13.86
C ILE A 267 0.79 -2.60 -14.06
N GLY A 268 2.10 -2.49 -14.32
CA GLY A 268 3.00 -3.64 -14.37
C GLY A 268 2.91 -4.46 -13.08
N GLY A 269 2.93 -3.80 -11.92
CA GLY A 269 2.76 -4.42 -10.61
C GLY A 269 1.45 -5.19 -10.47
N ALA A 270 0.33 -4.61 -10.89
CA ALA A 270 -0.98 -5.29 -10.88
C ALA A 270 -0.98 -6.55 -11.78
N ALA A 271 -0.45 -6.45 -12.99
CA ALA A 271 -0.29 -7.59 -13.89
C ALA A 271 0.65 -8.66 -13.31
N GLY A 272 1.71 -8.22 -12.64
CA GLY A 272 2.65 -9.08 -11.92
C GLY A 272 1.96 -9.86 -10.80
N ILE A 273 1.11 -9.22 -9.98
CA ILE A 273 0.35 -9.90 -8.91
C ILE A 273 -0.52 -11.03 -9.47
N LEU A 274 -1.24 -10.79 -10.57
CA LEU A 274 -2.08 -11.80 -11.21
C LEU A 274 -1.24 -12.99 -11.71
N THR A 275 -0.14 -12.70 -12.41
CA THR A 275 0.79 -13.73 -12.90
C THR A 275 1.46 -14.47 -11.75
N GLY A 276 1.82 -13.74 -10.68
CA GLY A 276 2.41 -14.28 -9.46
C GLY A 276 1.52 -15.28 -8.75
N GLY A 277 0.20 -15.07 -8.76
CA GLY A 277 -0.77 -16.03 -8.23
C GLY A 277 -0.71 -17.38 -8.97
N TYR A 278 -0.61 -17.34 -10.30
CA TYR A 278 -0.44 -18.55 -11.11
C TYR A 278 0.90 -19.26 -10.85
N VAL A 279 1.99 -18.50 -10.77
CA VAL A 279 3.33 -19.03 -10.47
C VAL A 279 3.39 -19.63 -9.07
N ALA A 280 2.84 -18.94 -8.07
CA ALA A 280 2.80 -19.41 -6.67
C ALA A 280 2.01 -20.71 -6.51
N GLY A 281 0.91 -20.89 -7.28
CA GLY A 281 0.13 -22.13 -7.26
C GLY A 281 0.86 -23.34 -7.85
N ARG A 282 1.94 -23.13 -8.63
CA ARG A 282 2.73 -24.19 -9.25
C ARG A 282 4.12 -24.39 -8.67
N SER A 283 4.67 -23.37 -8.04
CA SER A 283 6.02 -23.42 -7.46
C SER A 283 5.97 -23.93 -6.01
N LYS A 284 6.89 -24.80 -5.64
CA LYS A 284 7.15 -25.16 -4.23
C LYS A 284 8.27 -24.30 -3.62
N ARG A 285 8.91 -23.44 -4.42
CA ARG A 285 10.06 -22.62 -4.04
C ARG A 285 9.68 -21.14 -4.05
N HIS A 286 8.76 -20.78 -3.11
CA HIS A 286 8.30 -19.41 -2.97
C HIS A 286 9.44 -18.43 -2.62
N ASP A 287 10.47 -18.93 -1.94
CA ASP A 287 11.72 -18.22 -1.66
C ASP A 287 12.44 -17.77 -2.94
N LEU A 288 12.61 -18.66 -3.90
CA LEU A 288 13.26 -18.33 -5.17
C LEU A 288 12.40 -17.42 -6.06
N VAL A 289 11.08 -17.60 -6.05
CA VAL A 289 10.16 -16.71 -6.80
C VAL A 289 10.24 -15.29 -6.23
N ALA A 290 10.18 -15.15 -4.91
CA ALA A 290 10.27 -13.84 -4.25
C ALA A 290 11.66 -13.20 -4.45
N ALA A 291 12.75 -13.94 -4.24
CA ALA A 291 14.10 -13.45 -4.44
C ALA A 291 14.39 -13.08 -5.90
N GLY A 292 14.01 -13.93 -6.85
CA GLY A 292 14.22 -13.69 -8.29
C GLY A 292 13.43 -12.50 -8.81
N GLY A 293 12.16 -12.34 -8.40
CA GLY A 293 11.34 -11.20 -8.78
C GLY A 293 11.88 -9.89 -8.22
N MET A 294 12.26 -9.86 -6.92
CA MET A 294 12.85 -8.66 -6.31
C MET A 294 14.22 -8.30 -6.91
N LEU A 295 15.07 -9.30 -7.19
CA LEU A 295 16.34 -9.06 -7.88
C LEU A 295 16.12 -8.48 -9.28
N SER A 296 15.20 -9.05 -10.05
CA SER A 296 14.88 -8.56 -11.40
C SER A 296 14.31 -7.14 -11.37
N SER A 297 13.43 -6.84 -10.40
CA SER A 297 12.93 -5.48 -10.17
C SER A 297 14.06 -4.52 -9.81
N GLY A 298 14.94 -4.93 -8.89
CA GLY A 298 16.11 -4.14 -8.51
C GLY A 298 17.07 -3.87 -9.69
N LEU A 299 17.35 -4.87 -10.52
CA LEU A 299 18.20 -4.70 -11.71
C LEU A 299 17.59 -3.72 -12.72
N ALA A 300 16.27 -3.74 -12.92
CA ALA A 300 15.60 -2.75 -13.75
C ALA A 300 15.73 -1.32 -13.17
N VAL A 301 15.60 -1.15 -11.85
CA VAL A 301 15.84 0.13 -11.17
C VAL A 301 17.33 0.54 -11.25
N LEU A 302 18.26 -0.42 -11.17
CA LEU A 302 19.69 -0.17 -11.33
C LEU A 302 20.00 0.38 -12.74
N VAL A 303 19.40 -0.20 -13.78
CA VAL A 303 19.55 0.32 -15.15
C VAL A 303 18.99 1.73 -15.26
N LEU A 304 17.86 2.01 -14.61
CA LEU A 304 17.29 3.36 -14.54
C LEU A 304 18.24 4.34 -13.84
N ALA A 305 18.88 3.92 -12.75
CA ALA A 305 19.80 4.76 -11.97
C ALA A 305 21.02 5.25 -12.78
N THR A 306 21.38 4.57 -13.87
CA THR A 306 22.54 4.96 -14.71
C THR A 306 22.34 6.28 -15.45
N GLY A 307 21.11 6.76 -15.61
CA GLY A 307 20.80 8.01 -16.34
C GLY A 307 21.00 7.94 -17.85
N VAL A 308 21.33 6.77 -18.43
CA VAL A 308 21.68 6.64 -19.87
C VAL A 308 20.52 6.16 -20.76
N LEU A 309 19.37 5.84 -20.18
CA LEU A 309 18.23 5.35 -20.96
C LEU A 309 17.63 6.46 -21.82
N PRO A 310 17.30 6.18 -23.08
CA PRO A 310 16.45 7.09 -23.83
C PRO A 310 15.05 7.18 -23.20
N HIS A 311 14.42 8.34 -23.33
CA HIS A 311 13.08 8.60 -22.74
C HIS A 311 12.05 7.51 -23.08
N THR A 312 12.11 6.94 -24.28
CA THR A 312 11.20 5.89 -24.77
C THR A 312 11.30 4.57 -23.97
N LEU A 313 12.43 4.30 -23.30
CA LEU A 313 12.65 3.08 -22.53
C LEU A 313 12.38 3.24 -21.03
N ILE A 314 12.22 4.46 -20.52
CA ILE A 314 11.99 4.70 -19.08
C ILE A 314 10.70 4.00 -18.62
N ALA A 315 9.58 4.20 -19.31
CA ALA A 315 8.30 3.59 -18.93
C ALA A 315 8.29 2.06 -19.09
N PRO A 316 8.81 1.44 -20.18
CA PRO A 316 8.97 -0.01 -20.29
C PRO A 316 9.84 -0.63 -19.18
N VAL A 317 10.96 0.00 -18.82
CA VAL A 317 11.85 -0.50 -17.76
C VAL A 317 11.15 -0.43 -16.40
N LEU A 318 10.44 0.66 -16.11
CA LEU A 318 9.64 0.77 -14.88
C LEU A 318 8.45 -0.19 -14.86
N ALA A 319 7.78 -0.41 -16.00
CA ALA A 319 6.72 -1.43 -16.11
C ALA A 319 7.26 -2.82 -15.77
N LEU A 320 8.45 -3.17 -16.27
CA LEU A 320 9.13 -4.44 -15.95
C LEU A 320 9.49 -4.51 -14.46
N ALA A 321 10.04 -3.45 -13.89
CA ALA A 321 10.36 -3.39 -12.45
C ALA A 321 9.09 -3.62 -11.60
N GLY A 322 7.99 -2.95 -11.94
CA GLY A 322 6.72 -3.12 -11.27
C GLY A 322 6.16 -4.54 -11.41
N PHE A 323 6.18 -5.09 -12.64
CA PHE A 323 5.72 -6.46 -12.92
C PHE A 323 6.49 -7.50 -12.09
N MET A 324 7.81 -7.41 -12.07
CA MET A 324 8.67 -8.33 -11.33
C MET A 324 8.45 -8.20 -9.81
N SER A 325 8.31 -6.99 -9.29
CA SER A 325 7.96 -6.74 -7.88
C SER A 325 6.58 -7.32 -7.55
N GLY A 326 5.56 -7.01 -8.34
CA GLY A 326 4.19 -7.49 -8.14
C GLY A 326 4.08 -9.02 -8.17
N MET A 327 4.81 -9.68 -9.06
CA MET A 327 4.82 -11.14 -9.21
C MET A 327 5.26 -11.86 -7.92
N THR A 328 6.00 -11.19 -7.05
CA THR A 328 6.46 -11.78 -5.78
C THR A 328 5.38 -11.85 -4.71
N ASN A 329 4.34 -11.00 -4.77
CA ASN A 329 3.38 -10.81 -3.69
C ASN A 329 2.71 -12.12 -3.21
N PRO A 330 2.14 -12.98 -4.08
CA PRO A 330 1.51 -14.23 -3.62
C PRO A 330 2.51 -15.20 -2.98
N SER A 331 3.73 -15.30 -3.53
CA SER A 331 4.79 -16.14 -2.95
C SER A 331 5.27 -15.61 -1.61
N ARG A 332 5.41 -14.29 -1.47
CA ARG A 332 5.73 -13.60 -0.20
C ARG A 332 4.71 -13.94 0.89
N ASP A 333 3.41 -13.85 0.57
CA ASP A 333 2.35 -14.11 1.55
C ASP A 333 2.33 -15.59 1.98
N LEU A 334 2.69 -16.51 1.08
CA LEU A 334 2.88 -17.92 1.42
C LEU A 334 4.11 -18.15 2.31
N LEU A 335 5.18 -17.37 2.16
CA LEU A 335 6.32 -17.40 3.08
C LEU A 335 5.93 -16.93 4.48
N VAL A 336 5.16 -15.84 4.60
CA VAL A 336 4.61 -15.40 5.90
C VAL A 336 3.74 -16.49 6.53
N ARG A 337 2.87 -17.11 5.73
CA ARG A 337 2.05 -18.24 6.21
C ARG A 337 2.90 -19.39 6.72
N GLY A 338 3.99 -19.74 6.01
CA GLY A 338 4.93 -20.79 6.41
C GLY A 338 5.70 -20.48 7.69
N ALA A 339 5.95 -19.20 7.99
CA ALA A 339 6.59 -18.73 9.21
C ALA A 339 5.62 -18.61 10.41
N THR A 340 4.30 -18.74 10.16
CA THR A 340 3.27 -18.47 11.16
C THR A 340 2.90 -19.75 11.93
N PRO A 341 3.07 -19.80 13.27
CA PRO A 341 2.62 -20.92 14.09
C PRO A 341 1.10 -21.09 14.05
N PRO A 342 0.59 -22.33 14.25
CA PRO A 342 -0.84 -22.58 14.35
C PRO A 342 -1.53 -21.71 15.42
N GLY A 343 -2.64 -21.05 15.06
CA GLY A 343 -3.41 -20.18 15.98
C GLY A 343 -2.86 -18.77 16.17
N ALA A 344 -1.70 -18.41 15.60
CA ALA A 344 -1.06 -17.10 15.76
C ALA A 344 -1.18 -16.18 14.55
N SER A 345 -2.02 -16.51 13.55
CA SER A 345 -2.09 -15.79 12.29
C SER A 345 -2.33 -14.27 12.47
N GLY A 346 -3.28 -13.88 13.31
CA GLY A 346 -3.58 -12.46 13.54
C GLY A 346 -2.39 -11.67 14.06
N LYS A 347 -1.70 -12.22 15.07
CA LYS A 347 -0.53 -11.56 15.69
C LYS A 347 0.65 -11.47 14.74
N VAL A 348 0.97 -12.57 14.03
CA VAL A 348 2.12 -12.62 13.11
C VAL A 348 1.88 -11.74 11.87
N TYR A 349 0.70 -11.85 11.25
CA TYR A 349 0.39 -10.98 10.10
C TYR A 349 0.34 -9.51 10.50
N GLY A 350 -0.28 -9.16 11.63
CA GLY A 350 -0.28 -7.79 12.15
C GLY A 350 1.12 -7.23 12.35
N PHE A 351 2.02 -8.00 12.98
CA PHE A 351 3.41 -7.60 13.18
C PHE A 351 4.17 -7.49 11.86
N VAL A 352 4.10 -8.51 10.99
CA VAL A 352 4.84 -8.52 9.72
C VAL A 352 4.41 -7.38 8.80
N TYR A 353 3.10 -7.13 8.70
CA TYR A 353 2.58 -6.06 7.85
C TYR A 353 2.85 -4.65 8.41
N SER A 354 3.03 -4.48 9.73
CA SER A 354 3.48 -3.19 10.29
C SER A 354 4.88 -2.79 9.79
N GLY A 355 5.65 -3.73 9.26
CA GLY A 355 6.89 -3.43 8.55
C GLY A 355 6.68 -2.48 7.37
N LEU A 356 5.53 -2.57 6.65
CA LEU A 356 5.21 -1.61 5.57
C LEU A 356 5.10 -0.19 6.10
N ASP A 357 4.41 0.01 7.23
CA ASP A 357 4.25 1.35 7.81
C ASP A 357 5.59 1.91 8.28
N VAL A 358 6.41 1.08 8.96
CA VAL A 358 7.75 1.49 9.43
C VAL A 358 8.67 1.87 8.27
N GLY A 359 8.68 1.07 7.19
CA GLY A 359 9.48 1.36 5.99
C GLY A 359 9.02 2.66 5.30
N SER A 360 7.69 2.85 5.20
CA SER A 360 7.10 4.04 4.60
C SER A 360 7.30 5.31 5.43
N MET A 361 7.43 5.19 6.73
CA MET A 361 7.70 6.30 7.64
C MET A 361 9.17 6.73 7.61
N ALA A 362 10.10 5.77 7.55
CA ALA A 362 11.51 6.00 7.78
C ALA A 362 12.24 6.67 6.59
N THR A 363 11.80 6.42 5.35
CA THR A 363 12.58 6.75 4.15
C THR A 363 12.22 8.05 3.42
N PRO A 364 11.01 8.65 3.54
CA PRO A 364 10.64 9.82 2.75
C PRO A 364 11.58 11.03 2.92
N VAL A 365 12.01 11.28 4.16
CA VAL A 365 12.94 12.40 4.46
C VAL A 365 14.28 12.17 3.78
N LEU A 366 14.79 10.94 3.81
CA LEU A 366 16.08 10.59 3.18
C LEU A 366 16.03 10.77 1.66
N TYR A 367 14.99 10.25 1.00
CA TYR A 367 14.85 10.39 -0.45
C TYR A 367 14.61 11.84 -0.88
N GLY A 368 13.84 12.60 -0.10
CA GLY A 368 13.67 14.02 -0.31
C GLY A 368 14.98 14.79 -0.18
N TRP A 369 15.78 14.50 0.86
CA TRP A 369 17.11 15.10 1.06
C TRP A 369 18.08 14.78 -0.09
N MET A 370 18.03 13.55 -0.64
CA MET A 370 18.83 13.19 -1.82
C MET A 370 18.47 14.06 -3.03
N LEU A 371 17.17 14.26 -3.31
CA LEU A 371 16.73 15.09 -4.42
C LEU A 371 17.09 16.58 -4.23
N ASP A 372 17.01 17.10 -3.01
CA ASP A 372 17.42 18.49 -2.71
C ASP A 372 18.94 18.72 -2.95
N ARG A 373 19.75 17.66 -2.94
CA ARG A 373 21.17 17.65 -3.23
C ARG A 373 21.52 17.28 -4.67
N ALA A 374 20.52 17.22 -5.57
CA ALA A 374 20.66 16.76 -6.95
C ALA A 374 21.23 15.31 -7.05
N LEU A 375 21.01 14.48 -6.05
CA LEU A 375 21.44 13.08 -5.96
C LEU A 375 20.32 12.15 -6.48
N ALA A 376 19.77 12.42 -7.67
CA ALA A 376 18.66 11.65 -8.22
C ALA A 376 19.08 10.23 -8.66
N ALA A 377 20.30 10.06 -9.16
CA ALA A 377 20.87 8.75 -9.47
C ALA A 377 21.05 7.92 -8.18
N GLU A 378 21.60 8.53 -7.14
CA GLU A 378 21.82 7.91 -5.83
C GLU A 378 20.53 7.48 -5.17
N LEU A 379 19.42 8.21 -5.36
CA LEU A 379 18.10 7.79 -4.91
C LEU A 379 17.73 6.43 -5.53
N PHE A 380 17.88 6.27 -6.85
CA PHE A 380 17.59 5.00 -7.52
C PHE A 380 18.60 3.90 -7.16
N TYR A 381 19.89 4.23 -6.96
CA TYR A 381 20.87 3.29 -6.41
C TYR A 381 20.50 2.84 -4.99
N ALA A 382 19.99 3.75 -4.14
CA ALA A 382 19.53 3.41 -2.79
C ALA A 382 18.30 2.47 -2.85
N VAL A 383 17.35 2.74 -3.75
CA VAL A 383 16.21 1.84 -4.00
C VAL A 383 16.70 0.45 -4.42
N PHE A 384 17.65 0.37 -5.36
CA PHE A 384 18.25 -0.91 -5.76
C PHE A 384 18.90 -1.63 -4.58
N ALA A 385 19.70 -0.94 -3.78
CA ALA A 385 20.37 -1.51 -2.61
C ALA A 385 19.36 -2.06 -1.60
N VAL A 386 18.27 -1.34 -1.34
CA VAL A 386 17.19 -1.78 -0.45
C VAL A 386 16.47 -3.01 -1.01
N LEU A 387 16.19 -3.06 -2.32
CA LEU A 387 15.63 -4.25 -2.98
C LEU A 387 16.59 -5.44 -2.90
N LEU A 388 17.88 -5.23 -3.03
CA LEU A 388 18.89 -6.29 -2.87
C LEU A 388 18.93 -6.82 -1.42
N LEU A 389 18.84 -5.93 -0.42
CA LEU A 389 18.69 -6.33 0.98
C LEU A 389 17.39 -7.13 1.20
N THR A 390 16.30 -6.77 0.52
CA THR A 390 15.04 -7.53 0.57
C THR A 390 15.25 -8.97 0.06
N VAL A 391 16.04 -9.16 -1.02
CA VAL A 391 16.42 -10.50 -1.52
C VAL A 391 17.15 -11.31 -0.44
N LEU A 392 18.09 -10.68 0.28
CA LEU A 392 18.84 -11.36 1.33
C LEU A 392 17.92 -11.83 2.46
N THR A 393 16.92 -11.03 2.88
CA THR A 393 15.99 -11.46 3.93
C THR A 393 15.22 -12.72 3.53
N VAL A 394 14.85 -12.87 2.26
CA VAL A 394 14.15 -14.06 1.75
C VAL A 394 15.05 -15.27 1.72
N LEU A 395 16.30 -15.12 1.28
CA LEU A 395 17.27 -16.22 1.20
C LEU A 395 17.67 -16.72 2.60
N TYR A 396 17.64 -15.86 3.61
CA TYR A 396 17.85 -16.21 5.01
C TYR A 396 16.59 -16.78 5.71
N LEU A 397 15.40 -16.67 5.08
CA LEU A 397 14.23 -17.38 5.60
C LEU A 397 14.50 -18.87 5.59
N PRO A 398 14.37 -19.58 6.74
CA PRO A 398 14.59 -21.03 6.81
C PRO A 398 13.45 -21.77 6.10
N GLY A 399 13.35 -21.62 4.79
CA GLY A 399 12.48 -22.43 3.94
C GLY A 399 12.91 -23.89 3.83
N ARG A 400 13.97 -24.25 4.55
CA ARG A 400 14.58 -25.59 4.53
C ARG A 400 14.24 -26.48 5.73
N THR A 401 13.44 -26.05 6.73
CA THR A 401 13.46 -26.72 8.02
C THR A 401 12.24 -27.56 8.41
N ALA A 402 11.08 -27.42 7.82
CA ALA A 402 9.95 -28.28 8.18
C ALA A 402 9.57 -29.30 7.09
N ALA A 403 9.54 -28.91 5.83
CA ALA A 403 9.14 -29.82 4.74
C ALA A 403 10.27 -30.77 4.27
N ALA A 404 11.55 -30.43 4.48
CA ALA A 404 12.69 -31.25 4.08
C ALA A 404 13.15 -32.24 5.21
N ARG A 405 12.60 -32.18 6.40
CA ARG A 405 12.80 -33.16 7.47
C ARG A 405 11.62 -34.14 7.61
N ALA A 406 10.56 -33.94 6.83
CA ALA A 406 9.38 -34.81 6.82
C ALA A 406 9.24 -35.60 5.49
N ALA A 407 10.21 -35.52 4.59
CA ALA A 407 10.41 -36.38 3.43
C ALA A 407 11.72 -37.18 3.59
#